data_a4fa23e9b7e7fd19f5caa400a868d7b3
#
_entry.id   a4fa23e9b7e7fd19f5caa400a868d7b3
#
_cell.length_a   1.000
_cell.length_b   1.000
_cell.length_c   1.000
_cell.angle_alpha   90.00
_cell.angle_beta   90.00
_cell.angle_gamma   90.00
#
_symmetry.space_group_name_H-M   'P 1'
#
loop_
_entity.id
_entity.type
_entity.pdbx_description
1 polymer ?
#
loop_
_entity_poly.entity_id
_entity_poly.type
_entity_poly.pdbx_seq_one_letter_code
_entity_poly.pdbx_strand_id
1 'polypeptide(L)'
;MQALDRCDKIWKEIICFERMETMAKDKKVEQITDMEVDFAQWFTDVCKKAQLIDYSSIKGMFIYRPYGYAIWENIQSIMDAEFKKTGAQNVYMPMLIPESLLQKEKDHVEGFAPECAWVTMGGGDPLEEKMAIRPTSETLFCQHLANLLQSHRDLPMK
;
A
#
# COMPACT_ATOMS: atom_id res chain seq x y z
N MET A 1 -0.68 -2.82 39.08
CA MET A 1 -1.10 -1.42 39.29
C MET A 1 -0.35 -0.45 38.36
N GLN A 2 0.95 -0.57 38.13
CA GLN A 2 1.73 0.32 37.25
C GLN A 2 1.49 0.15 35.73
N ALA A 3 0.99 -0.99 35.27
CA ALA A 3 0.73 -1.23 33.84
C ALA A 3 -0.58 -0.60 33.35
N LEU A 4 -1.58 -0.51 34.22
CA LEU A 4 -2.87 0.14 33.92
C LEU A 4 -2.72 1.67 33.83
N ASP A 5 -1.86 2.25 34.68
CA ASP A 5 -1.55 3.69 34.65
C ASP A 5 -0.85 4.13 33.37
N ARG A 6 -0.07 3.25 32.77
CA ARG A 6 0.64 3.50 31.49
C ARG A 6 -0.30 3.44 30.28
N CYS A 7 -1.26 2.52 30.30
CA CYS A 7 -2.30 2.47 29.27
C CYS A 7 -3.20 3.70 29.33
N ASP A 8 -3.64 4.13 30.53
CA ASP A 8 -4.45 5.33 30.67
C ASP A 8 -3.73 6.61 30.25
N LYS A 9 -2.40 6.68 30.43
CA LYS A 9 -1.60 7.82 29.98
C LYS A 9 -1.46 7.84 28.46
N ILE A 10 -1.23 6.68 27.85
CA ILE A 10 -1.18 6.53 26.38
C ILE A 10 -2.56 6.81 25.78
N TRP A 11 -3.64 6.34 26.39
CA TRP A 11 -5.02 6.66 25.96
C TRP A 11 -5.34 8.16 26.10
N LYS A 12 -4.87 8.82 27.16
CA LYS A 12 -5.05 10.27 27.34
C LYS A 12 -4.19 11.08 26.38
N GLU A 13 -3.00 10.61 26.02
CA GLU A 13 -2.17 11.23 24.97
C GLU A 13 -2.75 10.98 23.57
N ILE A 14 -3.37 9.82 23.31
CA ILE A 14 -4.12 9.54 22.08
C ILE A 14 -5.43 10.34 22.05
N ILE A 15 -6.08 10.58 23.19
CA ILE A 15 -7.31 11.40 23.31
C ILE A 15 -6.98 12.90 23.41
N CYS A 16 -5.75 13.31 23.71
CA CYS A 16 -5.30 14.70 23.55
C CYS A 16 -5.27 15.17 22.08
N PHE A 17 -5.91 14.41 21.24
CA PHE A 17 -6.39 14.68 19.90
C PHE A 17 -7.50 15.75 19.84
N GLU A 18 -7.91 16.33 20.96
CA GLU A 18 -8.85 17.46 21.00
C GLU A 18 -8.32 18.76 20.35
N ARG A 19 -7.06 18.76 19.90
CA ARG A 19 -6.47 19.90 19.18
C ARG A 19 -6.39 19.74 17.66
N MET A 20 -6.92 18.68 17.08
CA MET A 20 -7.09 18.55 15.63
C MET A 20 -8.51 18.91 15.18
N GLU A 21 -9.12 19.90 15.81
CA GLU A 21 -10.44 20.43 15.41
C GLU A 21 -10.47 21.15 14.05
N THR A 22 -9.35 21.17 13.32
CA THR A 22 -9.28 21.71 11.96
C THR A 22 -9.19 20.69 10.85
N MET A 23 -9.17 19.39 11.17
CA MET A 23 -9.42 18.39 10.14
C MET A 23 -10.91 18.42 9.82
N ALA A 24 -11.24 18.67 8.56
CA ALA A 24 -12.61 18.70 8.08
C ALA A 24 -13.38 17.52 8.68
N LYS A 25 -14.38 17.80 9.54
CA LYS A 25 -15.27 16.76 10.07
C LYS A 25 -15.78 15.99 8.88
N ASP A 26 -15.39 14.73 8.79
CA ASP A 26 -15.84 13.87 7.73
C ASP A 26 -17.36 13.79 7.83
N LYS A 27 -18.04 14.54 6.94
CA LYS A 27 -19.51 14.65 6.99
C LYS A 27 -20.06 13.23 6.80
N LYS A 28 -20.85 12.78 7.75
CA LYS A 28 -21.61 11.54 7.56
C LYS A 28 -22.42 11.66 6.29
N VAL A 29 -22.35 10.66 5.43
CA VAL A 29 -23.20 10.57 4.25
C VAL A 29 -24.62 10.31 4.72
N GLU A 30 -25.47 11.33 4.68
CA GLU A 30 -26.87 11.22 5.08
C GLU A 30 -27.69 10.59 3.96
N GLN A 31 -27.47 11.06 2.74
CA GLN A 31 -28.15 10.58 1.54
C GLN A 31 -27.11 10.20 0.48
N ILE A 32 -27.35 9.08 -0.21
CA ILE A 32 -26.49 8.62 -1.31
C ILE A 32 -26.87 9.40 -2.56
N THR A 33 -25.90 9.94 -3.26
CA THR A 33 -26.07 10.61 -4.55
C THR A 33 -26.63 9.62 -5.57
N ASP A 34 -27.47 10.08 -6.48
CA ASP A 34 -27.99 9.23 -7.55
C ASP A 34 -26.84 8.89 -8.53
N MET A 35 -26.74 7.61 -8.86
CA MET A 35 -25.70 7.06 -9.73
C MET A 35 -25.74 7.67 -11.13
N GLU A 36 -26.95 7.97 -11.66
CA GLU A 36 -27.14 8.55 -12.98
C GLU A 36 -26.82 10.04 -13.03
N VAL A 37 -26.82 10.70 -11.87
CA VAL A 37 -26.47 12.14 -11.74
C VAL A 37 -24.98 12.34 -11.59
N ASP A 38 -24.32 11.58 -10.69
CA ASP A 38 -22.87 11.64 -10.47
C ASP A 38 -22.37 10.29 -9.97
N PHE A 39 -21.83 9.50 -10.89
CA PHE A 39 -21.31 8.17 -10.59
C PHE A 39 -20.15 8.20 -9.60
N ALA A 40 -19.23 9.15 -9.71
CA ALA A 40 -18.06 9.24 -8.85
C ALA A 40 -18.46 9.54 -7.39
N GLN A 41 -19.38 10.49 -7.23
CA GLN A 41 -19.89 10.83 -5.91
C GLN A 41 -20.75 9.69 -5.34
N TRP A 42 -21.62 9.07 -6.14
CA TRP A 42 -22.38 7.89 -5.74
C TRP A 42 -21.48 6.78 -5.22
N PHE A 43 -20.42 6.44 -5.96
CA PHE A 43 -19.46 5.40 -5.55
C PHE A 43 -18.82 5.71 -4.20
N THR A 44 -18.39 6.97 -4.02
CA THR A 44 -17.81 7.46 -2.77
C THR A 44 -18.80 7.37 -1.61
N ASP A 45 -20.02 7.81 -1.82
CA ASP A 45 -21.09 7.78 -0.80
C ASP A 45 -21.43 6.37 -0.39
N VAL A 46 -21.53 5.44 -1.34
CA VAL A 46 -21.76 4.01 -1.07
C VAL A 46 -20.64 3.42 -0.22
N CYS A 47 -19.38 3.64 -0.60
CA CYS A 47 -18.22 3.13 0.14
C CYS A 47 -18.17 3.66 1.58
N LYS A 48 -18.47 4.93 1.77
CA LYS A 48 -18.51 5.56 3.10
C LYS A 48 -19.72 5.11 3.92
N LYS A 49 -20.90 5.08 3.31
CA LYS A 49 -22.15 4.65 3.97
C LYS A 49 -22.08 3.20 4.41
N ALA A 50 -21.49 2.34 3.57
CA ALA A 50 -21.24 0.92 3.88
C ALA A 50 -20.06 0.71 4.86
N GLN A 51 -19.42 1.78 5.32
CA GLN A 51 -18.28 1.72 6.23
C GLN A 51 -17.09 0.89 5.70
N LEU A 52 -16.85 0.94 4.38
CA LEU A 52 -15.74 0.23 3.75
C LEU A 52 -14.43 1.00 3.89
N ILE A 53 -14.49 2.34 3.77
CA ILE A 53 -13.34 3.23 3.81
C ILE A 53 -13.63 4.49 4.63
N ASP A 54 -12.53 5.10 5.13
CA ASP A 54 -12.49 6.49 5.59
C ASP A 54 -11.33 7.21 4.89
N TYR A 55 -11.39 8.55 4.81
CA TYR A 55 -10.29 9.35 4.33
C TYR A 55 -9.19 9.46 5.39
N SER A 56 -7.94 9.34 4.94
CA SER A 56 -6.80 9.63 5.80
C SER A 56 -6.43 11.13 5.76
N SER A 57 -5.53 11.55 6.65
CA SER A 57 -4.92 12.88 6.60
C SER A 57 -3.99 13.07 5.39
N ILE A 58 -3.64 12.00 4.68
CA ILE A 58 -2.74 12.02 3.54
C ILE A 58 -3.59 12.02 2.27
N LYS A 59 -3.44 13.08 1.46
CA LYS A 59 -4.20 13.21 0.21
C LYS A 59 -3.96 11.99 -0.71
N GLY A 60 -5.05 11.41 -1.19
CA GLY A 60 -5.03 10.25 -2.09
C GLY A 60 -4.87 8.91 -1.39
N MET A 61 -4.78 8.87 -0.06
CA MET A 61 -4.71 7.63 0.72
C MET A 61 -5.95 7.45 1.57
N PHE A 62 -6.44 6.20 1.63
CA PHE A 62 -7.63 5.82 2.37
C PHE A 62 -7.28 4.90 3.53
N ILE A 63 -8.15 4.92 4.54
CA ILE A 63 -8.17 3.93 5.62
C ILE A 63 -9.22 2.89 5.24
N TYR A 64 -8.80 1.65 5.01
CA TYR A 64 -9.75 0.55 4.81
C TYR A 64 -10.29 0.10 6.16
N ARG A 65 -11.60 0.20 6.33
CA ARG A 65 -12.29 -0.23 7.55
C ARG A 65 -12.47 -1.77 7.54
N PRO A 66 -12.82 -2.37 8.68
CA PRO A 66 -12.91 -3.83 8.79
C PRO A 66 -13.75 -4.50 7.69
N TYR A 67 -14.89 -3.95 7.32
CA TYR A 67 -15.71 -4.51 6.24
C TYR A 67 -15.02 -4.43 4.87
N GLY A 68 -14.39 -3.29 4.55
CA GLY A 68 -13.63 -3.14 3.31
C GLY A 68 -12.40 -4.03 3.28
N TYR A 69 -11.71 -4.15 4.41
CA TYR A 69 -10.53 -5.00 4.51
C TYR A 69 -10.88 -6.49 4.42
N ALA A 70 -12.01 -6.92 4.99
CA ALA A 70 -12.49 -8.30 4.87
C ALA A 70 -12.75 -8.72 3.41
N ILE A 71 -13.20 -7.80 2.55
CA ILE A 71 -13.33 -8.06 1.12
C ILE A 71 -11.95 -8.37 0.52
N TRP A 72 -10.95 -7.57 0.87
CA TRP A 72 -9.57 -7.77 0.42
C TRP A 72 -8.98 -9.10 0.91
N GLU A 73 -9.17 -9.46 2.18
CA GLU A 73 -8.71 -10.73 2.74
C GLU A 73 -9.34 -11.93 2.02
N ASN A 74 -10.62 -11.85 1.69
CA ASN A 74 -11.29 -12.89 0.91
C ASN A 74 -10.71 -13.02 -0.50
N ILE A 75 -10.47 -11.90 -1.19
CA ILE A 75 -9.84 -11.90 -2.52
C ILE A 75 -8.45 -12.54 -2.44
N GLN A 76 -7.62 -12.12 -1.48
CA GLN A 76 -6.29 -12.69 -1.28
C GLN A 76 -6.35 -14.19 -1.03
N SER A 77 -7.23 -14.64 -0.14
CA SER A 77 -7.36 -16.06 0.21
C SER A 77 -7.74 -16.92 -0.99
N ILE A 78 -8.72 -16.47 -1.78
CA ILE A 78 -9.18 -17.19 -2.97
C ILE A 78 -8.08 -17.24 -4.03
N MET A 79 -7.46 -16.09 -4.34
CA MET A 79 -6.42 -15.99 -5.37
C MET A 79 -5.16 -16.78 -4.98
N ASP A 80 -4.71 -16.67 -3.72
CA ASP A 80 -3.54 -17.39 -3.23
C ASP A 80 -3.74 -18.91 -3.30
N ALA A 81 -4.92 -19.39 -2.96
CA ALA A 81 -5.26 -20.81 -3.08
C ALA A 81 -5.19 -21.31 -4.54
N GLU A 82 -5.65 -20.52 -5.50
CA GLU A 82 -5.58 -20.87 -6.93
C GLU A 82 -4.13 -20.85 -7.44
N PHE A 83 -3.33 -19.84 -7.06
CA PHE A 83 -1.93 -19.78 -7.44
C PHE A 83 -1.14 -20.98 -6.89
N LYS A 84 -1.37 -21.37 -5.64
CA LYS A 84 -0.70 -22.52 -5.03
C LYS A 84 -1.02 -23.86 -5.70
N LYS A 85 -2.20 -24.00 -6.32
CA LYS A 85 -2.52 -25.19 -7.14
C LYS A 85 -1.61 -25.34 -8.36
N THR A 86 -1.04 -24.25 -8.86
CA THR A 86 -0.08 -24.28 -9.98
C THR A 86 1.35 -24.59 -9.52
N GLY A 87 1.58 -24.74 -8.21
CA GLY A 87 2.89 -24.92 -7.59
C GLY A 87 3.63 -23.61 -7.30
N ALA A 88 2.97 -22.46 -7.46
CA ALA A 88 3.57 -21.16 -7.13
C ALA A 88 3.82 -21.01 -5.64
N GLN A 89 4.93 -20.37 -5.28
CA GLN A 89 5.34 -20.08 -3.91
C GLN A 89 5.37 -18.58 -3.67
N ASN A 90 4.89 -18.17 -2.49
CA ASN A 90 4.88 -16.76 -2.12
C ASN A 90 6.27 -16.29 -1.75
N VAL A 91 6.66 -15.14 -2.29
CA VAL A 91 7.88 -14.42 -1.91
C VAL A 91 7.55 -12.96 -1.59
N TYR A 92 8.40 -12.33 -0.81
CA TYR A 92 8.26 -10.93 -0.48
C TYR A 92 9.54 -10.17 -0.88
N MET A 93 9.43 -9.25 -1.82
CA MET A 93 10.52 -8.40 -2.26
C MET A 93 10.56 -7.10 -1.46
N PRO A 94 11.72 -6.45 -1.29
CA PRO A 94 11.85 -5.16 -0.64
C PRO A 94 10.89 -4.12 -1.22
N MET A 95 10.33 -3.28 -0.37
CA MET A 95 9.42 -2.20 -0.80
C MET A 95 10.16 -1.07 -1.53
N LEU A 96 11.42 -0.85 -1.15
CA LEU A 96 12.26 0.20 -1.72
C LEU A 96 13.12 -0.38 -2.84
N ILE A 97 13.23 0.36 -3.93
CA ILE A 97 14.09 0.03 -5.06
C ILE A 97 15.10 1.17 -5.29
N PRO A 98 16.41 0.86 -5.42
CA PRO A 98 17.41 1.86 -5.75
C PRO A 98 17.14 2.50 -7.12
N GLU A 99 17.44 3.79 -7.26
CA GLU A 99 17.27 4.51 -8.53
C GLU A 99 18.02 3.84 -9.68
N SER A 100 19.25 3.40 -9.45
CA SER A 100 20.07 2.70 -10.43
C SER A 100 19.42 1.44 -11.01
N LEU A 101 18.66 0.71 -10.16
CA LEU A 101 17.93 -0.47 -10.60
C LEU A 101 16.69 -0.10 -11.43
N LEU A 102 16.00 0.97 -11.03
CA LEU A 102 14.84 1.47 -11.75
C LEU A 102 15.21 2.07 -13.13
N GLN A 103 16.40 2.68 -13.25
CA GLN A 103 16.89 3.18 -14.53
C GLN A 103 17.15 2.05 -15.55
N LYS A 104 17.56 0.88 -15.11
CA LYS A 104 17.72 -0.30 -16.00
C LYS A 104 16.40 -0.70 -16.65
N GLU A 105 15.28 -0.56 -15.94
CA GLU A 105 13.94 -0.80 -16.51
C GLU A 105 13.61 0.20 -17.62
N LYS A 106 13.93 1.47 -17.40
CA LYS A 106 13.70 2.54 -18.36
C LYS A 106 14.41 2.30 -19.68
N ASP A 107 15.60 1.69 -19.64
CA ASP A 107 16.39 1.39 -20.83
C ASP A 107 15.77 0.24 -21.65
N HIS A 108 14.92 -0.58 -21.04
CA HIS A 108 14.26 -1.74 -21.68
C HIS A 108 12.84 -1.45 -22.15
N VAL A 109 12.16 -0.48 -21.56
CA VAL A 109 10.75 -0.16 -21.85
C VAL A 109 10.64 1.27 -22.36
N GLU A 110 10.41 1.43 -23.66
CA GLU A 110 10.19 2.73 -24.28
C GLU A 110 8.98 3.44 -23.63
N GLY A 111 9.19 4.69 -23.20
CA GLY A 111 8.15 5.47 -22.54
C GLY A 111 7.97 5.19 -21.03
N PHE A 112 8.77 4.32 -20.43
CA PHE A 112 8.73 4.07 -19.00
C PHE A 112 9.30 5.26 -18.22
N ALA A 113 8.41 6.08 -17.66
CA ALA A 113 8.73 7.19 -16.77
C ALA A 113 7.86 7.11 -15.51
N PRO A 114 8.18 6.23 -14.56
CA PRO A 114 7.32 6.03 -13.39
C PRO A 114 7.33 7.27 -12.49
N GLU A 115 6.16 7.77 -12.18
CA GLU A 115 5.96 8.72 -11.11
C GLU A 115 6.01 7.99 -9.78
N CYS A 116 7.10 8.19 -9.03
CA CYS A 116 7.35 7.48 -7.79
C CYS A 116 7.44 8.43 -6.61
N ALA A 117 7.07 7.94 -5.43
CA ALA A 117 7.50 8.55 -4.20
C ALA A 117 8.96 8.16 -3.91
N TRP A 118 9.80 9.17 -3.63
CA TRP A 118 11.23 9.00 -3.42
C TRP A 118 11.61 9.16 -1.96
N VAL A 119 12.41 8.24 -1.47
CA VAL A 119 13.09 8.33 -0.18
C VAL A 119 14.50 8.85 -0.46
N THR A 120 14.78 10.05 0.04
CA THR A 120 16.04 10.77 -0.22
C THR A 120 16.88 10.95 1.03
N MET A 121 16.31 10.70 2.20
CA MET A 121 16.98 10.89 3.50
C MET A 121 16.71 9.71 4.43
N GLY A 122 17.64 9.42 5.32
CA GLY A 122 17.51 8.44 6.38
C GLY A 122 18.17 8.94 7.66
N GLY A 123 17.46 8.92 8.80
CA GLY A 123 17.99 9.39 10.08
C GLY A 123 18.38 10.89 10.13
N GLY A 124 17.95 11.70 9.15
CA GLY A 124 18.30 13.12 9.03
C GLY A 124 19.40 13.39 8.00
N ASP A 125 20.10 12.37 7.51
CA ASP A 125 21.17 12.51 6.52
C ASP A 125 20.64 12.14 5.11
N PRO A 126 21.14 12.80 4.04
CA PRO A 126 20.89 12.39 2.67
C PRO A 126 21.38 10.97 2.41
N LEU A 127 20.60 10.18 1.65
CA LEU A 127 21.07 8.89 1.17
C LEU A 127 22.12 9.09 0.06
N GLU A 128 23.10 8.19 -0.02
CA GLU A 128 24.07 8.17 -1.13
C GLU A 128 23.36 7.93 -2.46
N GLU A 129 22.35 7.08 -2.46
CA GLU A 129 21.47 6.84 -3.60
C GLU A 129 20.01 6.93 -3.13
N LYS A 130 19.21 7.71 -3.85
CA LYS A 130 17.77 7.78 -3.55
C LYS A 130 17.06 6.47 -3.92
N MET A 131 16.02 6.15 -3.19
CA MET A 131 15.23 4.95 -3.36
C MET A 131 13.78 5.32 -3.68
N ALA A 132 13.18 4.61 -4.63
CA ALA A 132 11.75 4.74 -4.92
C ALA A 132 10.95 3.75 -4.08
N ILE A 133 9.74 4.15 -3.64
CA ILE A 133 8.71 3.16 -3.31
C ILE A 133 8.35 2.47 -4.62
N ARG A 134 8.56 1.17 -4.71
CA ARG A 134 8.45 0.42 -5.96
C ARG A 134 7.10 0.61 -6.64
N PRO A 135 7.06 1.10 -7.89
CA PRO A 135 5.84 1.10 -8.70
C PRO A 135 5.59 -0.29 -9.30
N THR A 136 6.66 -1.05 -9.49
CA THR A 136 6.69 -2.39 -10.06
C THR A 136 7.80 -3.22 -9.41
N SER A 137 7.78 -4.53 -9.54
CA SER A 137 8.72 -5.44 -8.85
C SER A 137 9.59 -6.27 -9.78
N GLU A 138 9.39 -6.21 -11.10
CA GLU A 138 10.02 -7.11 -12.09
C GLU A 138 11.53 -7.02 -12.03
N THR A 139 12.11 -5.83 -11.97
CA THR A 139 13.56 -5.63 -11.85
C THR A 139 14.15 -6.25 -10.59
N LEU A 140 13.44 -6.19 -9.47
CA LEU A 140 13.87 -6.84 -8.22
C LEU A 140 13.86 -8.36 -8.38
N PHE A 141 12.82 -8.92 -8.98
CA PHE A 141 12.73 -10.35 -9.27
C PHE A 141 13.84 -10.79 -10.22
N CYS A 142 14.02 -10.09 -11.33
CA CYS A 142 15.04 -10.41 -12.33
C CYS A 142 16.45 -10.37 -11.73
N GLN A 143 16.77 -9.36 -10.93
CA GLN A 143 18.05 -9.24 -10.26
C GLN A 143 18.28 -10.40 -9.29
N HIS A 144 17.27 -10.73 -8.48
CA HIS A 144 17.35 -11.81 -7.50
C HIS A 144 17.50 -13.17 -8.18
N LEU A 145 16.66 -13.46 -9.18
CA LEU A 145 16.68 -14.71 -9.91
C LEU A 145 17.98 -14.90 -10.72
N ALA A 146 18.51 -13.83 -11.30
CA ALA A 146 19.80 -13.88 -12.01
C ALA A 146 20.95 -14.34 -11.09
N ASN A 147 20.88 -14.02 -9.80
CA ASN A 147 21.88 -14.46 -8.82
C ASN A 147 21.65 -15.91 -8.34
N LEU A 148 20.42 -16.41 -8.40
CA LEU A 148 20.07 -17.77 -7.97
C LEU A 148 20.25 -18.80 -9.08
N LEU A 149 19.95 -18.45 -10.33
CA LEU A 149 20.01 -19.36 -11.47
C LEU A 149 21.46 -19.69 -11.83
N GLN A 150 21.85 -20.92 -11.66
CA GLN A 150 23.16 -21.44 -12.03
C GLN A 150 23.10 -22.34 -13.26
N SER A 151 21.93 -22.93 -13.52
CA SER A 151 21.72 -23.90 -14.59
C SER A 151 20.27 -23.88 -15.08
N HIS A 152 20.06 -24.30 -16.35
CA HIS A 152 18.73 -24.55 -16.89
C HIS A 152 17.92 -25.61 -16.08
N ARG A 153 18.61 -26.42 -15.27
CA ARG A 153 17.98 -27.42 -14.40
C ARG A 153 17.28 -26.81 -13.17
N ASP A 154 17.59 -25.54 -12.88
CA ASP A 154 16.95 -24.80 -11.80
C ASP A 154 15.54 -24.29 -12.21
N LEU A 155 15.19 -24.47 -13.47
CA LEU A 155 13.90 -24.09 -14.05
C LEU A 155 12.96 -25.29 -14.18
N PRO A 156 11.64 -25.10 -14.08
CA PRO A 156 10.95 -23.84 -13.81
C PRO A 156 10.97 -23.49 -12.31
N MET A 157 11.22 -22.22 -12.01
CA MET A 157 10.94 -21.66 -10.67
C MET A 157 9.49 -21.10 -10.66
N LYS A 158 8.75 -21.44 -9.63
CA LYS A 158 7.33 -21.07 -9.53
C LYS A 158 7.00 -20.41 -8.20
#